data_854f8cc84c0c5a4f8d171c4c62f34170
#
_entry.id   854f8cc84c0c5a4f8d171c4c62f34170
#
_cell.length_a   1.000
_cell.length_b   1.000
_cell.length_c   1.000
_cell.angle_alpha   90.00
_cell.angle_beta   90.00
_cell.angle_gamma   90.00
#
_symmetry.space_group_name_H-M   'P 1'
#
loop_
_entity.id
_entity.type
_entity.pdbx_description
1 polymer ?
#
loop_
_entity_poly.entity_id
_entity_poly.type
_entity_poly.pdbx_seq_one_letter_code
_entity_poly.pdbx_strand_id
1 'polypeptide(L)'
;MRPKHLKRPACMAIAILMAHSQLSLAKGDKAGKKSPVSVIKPVELKPRNQELIISPSTSLGLQEDNTLGKTQSKTWDAFQKLRKDYRNGEIGDDGMWAAISTIAEDIKSLTRPQQAAILQTQAVLMQRNNQPILAAVYAAQALRDASNPLDDDYRKSWQILREVSREHPIQNLIEIVATSIDIPKRSAPGFGTDWNYFLGNALLKNQKVEKSLELYRRVKPGDRYYFPAKFQEAMILLDAKNKLEAIAALKSIVYPAGGPGSKIAKKEYTAMVDHANMALGRIYYEDQKFSDAIKHYRAVRRDSPQFYDSLFEQSWALFLAGYPNHALGMLYGVRSPFFGGAFNPEATMLASIIYYWMCRYDDAREELASFIKDHQNGIDALDKYLARGISDPNTYYRLFEDTVTGVSSEALGLPREILTMAIQQDNLLYVRDQYAAVIKEIQNIEKKGVFGNRERLEAPRSYLDQWAAVLRQEIGLRLYRELNAMKLDFERLHDQSKFLYVELLMSKKDQLLGKELHGDGKIDKVSQNDNIRGWGRKTVSWASDTKEEYWADELGFHIYRIKPLCVASH
;
A
#
# COMPACT_ATOMS: atom_id res chain seq x y z
N MET A 1 33.09 -19.85 21.94
CA MET A 1 33.86 -18.69 22.43
C MET A 1 33.01 -17.42 22.23
N ARG A 2 32.58 -16.81 23.35
CA ARG A 2 31.82 -15.56 23.33
C ARG A 2 32.79 -14.40 23.05
N PRO A 3 32.49 -13.47 22.10
CA PRO A 3 33.31 -12.27 21.98
C PRO A 3 32.99 -11.35 23.16
N LYS A 4 33.94 -11.20 24.06
CA LYS A 4 33.98 -10.13 25.06
C LYS A 4 34.40 -8.84 24.32
N HIS A 5 33.77 -7.73 24.66
CA HIS A 5 34.00 -6.33 24.25
C HIS A 5 33.19 -5.82 23.06
N LEU A 6 31.91 -5.52 23.32
CA LEU A 6 31.14 -4.51 22.60
C LEU A 6 30.54 -3.55 23.63
N LYS A 7 31.39 -2.69 24.19
CA LYS A 7 30.95 -1.51 24.95
C LYS A 7 31.52 -0.30 24.24
N ARG A 8 30.75 0.28 23.29
CA ARG A 8 31.10 1.58 22.71
C ARG A 8 29.82 2.28 22.18
N PRO A 9 29.68 3.61 22.37
CA PRO A 9 28.47 4.38 22.04
C PRO A 9 28.11 4.40 20.54
N ALA A 10 29.06 4.33 19.61
CA ALA A 10 28.79 4.27 18.18
C ALA A 10 27.98 3.03 17.76
N CYS A 11 28.16 1.89 18.44
CA CYS A 11 27.31 0.72 18.24
C CYS A 11 25.86 0.99 18.68
N MET A 12 25.64 1.93 19.59
CA MET A 12 24.31 2.27 20.06
C MET A 12 23.52 3.10 19.04
N ALA A 13 24.16 4.04 18.33
CA ALA A 13 23.52 4.82 17.28
C ALA A 13 23.13 3.94 16.08
N ILE A 14 23.99 3.00 15.67
CA ILE A 14 23.69 2.03 14.61
C ILE A 14 22.64 1.02 15.08
N ALA A 15 22.71 0.55 16.31
CA ALA A 15 21.70 -0.32 16.88
C ALA A 15 20.33 0.36 16.98
N ILE A 16 20.29 1.66 17.23
CA ILE A 16 19.06 2.45 17.27
C ILE A 16 18.49 2.64 15.85
N LEU A 17 19.31 2.94 14.84
CA LEU A 17 18.90 3.00 13.44
C LEU A 17 18.44 1.62 12.92
N MET A 18 19.15 0.55 13.27
CA MET A 18 18.76 -0.82 12.90
C MET A 18 17.47 -1.28 13.59
N ALA A 19 17.26 -0.94 14.86
CA ALA A 19 16.04 -1.29 15.58
C ALA A 19 14.79 -0.64 14.97
N HIS A 20 14.93 0.43 14.22
CA HIS A 20 13.82 1.20 13.66
C HIS A 20 13.49 0.86 12.21
N SER A 21 14.43 0.40 11.39
CA SER A 21 14.13 -0.25 10.12
C SER A 21 13.33 -1.55 10.31
N GLN A 22 13.46 -2.19 11.47
CA GLN A 22 12.65 -3.34 11.88
C GLN A 22 11.24 -2.96 12.37
N LEU A 23 11.03 -1.72 12.85
CA LEU A 23 9.76 -1.27 13.43
C LEU A 23 8.73 -0.81 12.38
N SER A 24 9.15 -0.49 11.16
CA SER A 24 8.20 -0.19 10.07
C SER A 24 7.42 -1.43 9.59
N LEU A 25 7.98 -2.63 9.81
CA LEU A 25 7.32 -3.92 9.52
C LEU A 25 6.41 -4.43 10.64
N ALA A 26 6.53 -3.90 11.87
CA ALA A 26 5.91 -4.45 13.08
C ALA A 26 4.88 -3.55 13.75
N LYS A 27 4.39 -2.48 13.14
CA LYS A 27 3.30 -1.67 13.72
C LYS A 27 1.91 -2.23 13.43
N GLY A 28 1.70 -3.46 13.92
CA GLY A 28 0.44 -3.92 14.45
C GLY A 28 0.50 -3.78 15.97
N ASP A 29 -0.33 -2.93 16.55
CA ASP A 29 -0.39 -2.54 17.94
C ASP A 29 -0.10 -3.62 18.99
N LYS A 30 0.87 -3.36 19.91
CA LYS A 30 0.78 -3.80 21.32
C LYS A 30 1.38 -2.74 22.24
N ALA A 31 0.51 -2.08 22.95
CA ALA A 31 0.82 -1.19 24.06
C ALA A 31 1.43 -1.94 25.26
N GLY A 32 2.46 -1.37 25.87
CA GLY A 32 2.95 -1.83 27.17
C GLY A 32 4.27 -1.24 27.62
N LYS A 33 4.32 -0.04 28.09
CA LYS A 33 4.82 0.48 29.39
C LYS A 33 5.27 1.93 29.34
N LYS A 34 4.82 2.67 30.32
CA LYS A 34 4.76 4.11 30.53
C LYS A 34 6.09 4.83 30.50
N SER A 35 6.11 5.95 29.78
CA SER A 35 6.84 7.19 30.10
C SER A 35 5.89 8.37 29.93
N PRO A 36 5.97 9.43 30.72
CA PRO A 36 4.97 10.48 30.77
C PRO A 36 5.25 11.56 29.72
N VAL A 37 4.76 11.30 28.53
CA VAL A 37 4.51 12.35 27.54
C VAL A 37 3.01 12.32 27.33
N SER A 38 2.39 13.48 27.44
CA SER A 38 0.94 13.64 27.28
C SER A 38 0.49 13.03 25.95
N VAL A 39 0.02 11.79 26.04
CA VAL A 39 -0.58 11.06 24.94
C VAL A 39 -1.88 11.77 24.63
N ILE A 40 -1.93 12.52 23.54
CA ILE A 40 -3.17 12.83 22.87
C ILE A 40 -3.80 11.47 22.56
N LYS A 41 -4.85 11.13 23.32
CA LYS A 41 -5.59 9.89 23.08
C LYS A 41 -5.97 9.84 21.60
N PRO A 42 -5.67 8.76 20.89
CA PRO A 42 -6.23 8.55 19.56
C PRO A 42 -7.75 8.66 19.75
N VAL A 43 -8.39 9.53 19.01
CA VAL A 43 -9.84 9.53 18.90
C VAL A 43 -10.16 8.15 18.32
N GLU A 44 -10.67 7.25 19.14
CA GLU A 44 -11.29 6.01 18.69
C GLU A 44 -12.50 6.41 17.85
N LEU A 45 -12.25 6.67 16.58
CA LEU A 45 -13.31 6.64 15.59
C LEU A 45 -13.70 5.17 15.48
N LYS A 46 -14.77 4.80 16.21
CA LYS A 46 -15.49 3.56 15.92
C LYS A 46 -15.61 3.45 14.40
N PRO A 47 -15.46 2.27 13.80
CA PRO A 47 -15.57 2.08 12.37
C PRO A 47 -17.01 2.34 11.91
N ARG A 48 -17.40 3.60 11.87
CA ARG A 48 -18.68 4.07 11.30
C ARG A 48 -18.78 3.78 9.81
N ASN A 49 -17.65 3.52 9.16
CA ASN A 49 -17.58 3.41 7.70
C ASN A 49 -18.04 2.05 7.16
N GLN A 50 -18.09 0.99 7.97
CA GLN A 50 -18.65 -0.29 7.51
C GLN A 50 -20.18 -0.28 7.44
N GLU A 51 -20.84 0.49 8.30
CA GLU A 51 -22.30 0.62 8.28
C GLU A 51 -22.79 1.54 7.16
N LEU A 52 -22.02 2.58 6.78
CA LEU A 52 -22.43 3.54 5.74
C LEU A 52 -22.35 2.98 4.31
N ILE A 53 -21.42 2.04 4.04
CA ILE A 53 -21.29 1.44 2.69
C ILE A 53 -22.31 0.30 2.46
N ILE A 54 -22.87 -0.28 3.51
CA ILE A 54 -23.79 -1.43 3.43
C ILE A 54 -25.05 -1.25 4.28
N SER A 55 -25.28 -0.10 4.85
CA SER A 55 -26.62 0.22 5.37
C SER A 55 -27.44 0.96 4.31
N PRO A 56 -28.02 0.23 3.34
CA PRO A 56 -29.10 0.79 2.53
C PRO A 56 -30.40 0.85 3.34
N SER A 57 -30.34 0.59 4.65
CA SER A 57 -31.48 0.71 5.56
C SER A 57 -32.03 2.14 5.68
N THR A 58 -31.28 3.15 5.22
CA THR A 58 -31.77 4.52 5.19
C THR A 58 -32.45 4.93 3.88
N SER A 59 -32.27 4.18 2.77
CA SER A 59 -32.94 4.47 1.49
C SER A 59 -33.99 3.44 1.06
N LEU A 60 -33.93 2.22 1.61
CA LEU A 60 -34.91 1.17 1.37
C LEU A 60 -35.27 0.56 2.73
N GLY A 61 -36.13 1.22 3.48
CA GLY A 61 -36.58 0.77 4.81
C GLY A 61 -37.11 -0.66 4.79
N LEU A 62 -36.26 -1.61 5.11
CA LEU A 62 -36.58 -3.02 5.22
C LEU A 62 -37.03 -3.30 6.65
N GLN A 63 -38.35 -3.25 6.90
CA GLN A 63 -38.97 -3.85 8.09
C GLN A 63 -39.62 -5.19 7.68
N GLU A 64 -39.44 -6.18 8.53
CA GLU A 64 -40.15 -7.46 8.42
C GLU A 64 -41.60 -7.24 8.81
N ASP A 65 -42.52 -7.37 7.86
CA ASP A 65 -43.94 -7.44 8.13
C ASP A 65 -44.61 -8.57 7.33
N ASN A 66 -45.27 -9.47 8.04
CA ASN A 66 -45.77 -10.76 7.56
C ASN A 66 -47.18 -10.74 6.91
N THR A 67 -47.72 -9.56 6.51
CA THR A 67 -49.12 -9.45 6.12
C THR A 67 -49.43 -9.27 4.62
N LEU A 68 -48.53 -9.54 3.69
CA LEU A 68 -48.57 -8.99 2.31
C LEU A 68 -48.75 -10.01 1.15
N GLY A 69 -49.32 -11.17 1.35
CA GLY A 69 -49.30 -12.25 0.34
C GLY A 69 -49.95 -11.97 -1.04
N LYS A 70 -50.91 -11.08 -1.18
CA LYS A 70 -51.60 -10.82 -2.47
C LYS A 70 -50.95 -9.71 -3.31
N THR A 71 -50.43 -8.66 -2.71
CA THR A 71 -49.70 -7.56 -3.40
C THR A 71 -48.32 -8.05 -3.87
N GLN A 72 -47.67 -8.88 -3.06
CA GLN A 72 -46.40 -9.52 -3.35
C GLN A 72 -46.43 -10.34 -4.65
N SER A 73 -47.52 -11.10 -4.91
CA SER A 73 -47.68 -11.88 -6.12
C SER A 73 -47.77 -11.02 -7.38
N LYS A 74 -48.53 -9.94 -7.35
CA LYS A 74 -48.73 -9.06 -8.53
C LYS A 74 -47.43 -8.34 -8.96
N THR A 75 -46.73 -7.80 -8.01
CA THR A 75 -45.46 -7.09 -8.26
C THR A 75 -44.39 -8.03 -8.81
N TRP A 76 -44.32 -9.23 -8.25
CA TRP A 76 -43.39 -10.24 -8.74
C TRP A 76 -43.74 -10.75 -10.15
N ASP A 77 -45.01 -11.03 -10.41
CA ASP A 77 -45.48 -11.48 -11.71
C ASP A 77 -45.25 -10.41 -12.80
N ALA A 78 -45.48 -9.16 -12.47
CA ALA A 78 -45.17 -8.02 -13.35
C ALA A 78 -43.66 -7.94 -13.65
N PHE A 79 -42.79 -8.09 -12.65
CA PHE A 79 -41.34 -8.13 -12.87
C PHE A 79 -40.91 -9.32 -13.73
N GLN A 80 -41.44 -10.52 -13.52
CA GLN A 80 -41.12 -11.69 -14.31
C GLN A 80 -41.52 -11.51 -15.79
N LYS A 81 -42.65 -10.90 -16.05
CA LYS A 81 -43.09 -10.56 -17.40
C LYS A 81 -42.11 -9.55 -18.05
N LEU A 82 -41.81 -8.46 -17.39
CA LEU A 82 -40.84 -7.44 -17.85
C LEU A 82 -39.48 -8.06 -18.14
N ARG A 83 -39.01 -8.96 -17.29
CA ARG A 83 -37.73 -9.65 -17.45
C ARG A 83 -37.72 -10.57 -18.66
N LYS A 84 -38.86 -11.22 -18.98
CA LYS A 84 -39.04 -12.03 -20.17
C LYS A 84 -39.03 -11.16 -21.42
N ASP A 85 -39.83 -10.08 -21.45
CA ASP A 85 -39.91 -9.14 -22.56
C ASP A 85 -38.56 -8.49 -22.86
N TYR A 86 -37.79 -8.16 -21.81
CA TYR A 86 -36.44 -7.67 -21.94
C TYR A 86 -35.45 -8.69 -22.54
N ARG A 87 -35.56 -9.97 -22.13
CA ARG A 87 -34.72 -11.05 -22.69
C ARG A 87 -35.06 -11.35 -24.15
N ASN A 88 -36.32 -11.17 -24.55
CA ASN A 88 -36.77 -11.33 -25.93
C ASN A 88 -36.41 -10.11 -26.81
N GLY A 89 -35.89 -9.01 -26.22
CA GLY A 89 -35.58 -7.78 -26.95
C GLY A 89 -36.79 -6.91 -27.26
N GLU A 90 -37.94 -7.17 -26.64
CA GLU A 90 -39.18 -6.39 -26.79
C GLU A 90 -39.13 -5.07 -26.05
N ILE A 91 -38.29 -5.00 -25.00
CA ILE A 91 -38.02 -3.81 -24.19
C ILE A 91 -36.50 -3.55 -24.14
N GLY A 92 -36.08 -2.32 -24.44
CA GLY A 92 -34.70 -1.86 -24.31
C GLY A 92 -34.30 -1.55 -22.88
N ASP A 93 -33.01 -1.24 -22.66
CA ASP A 93 -32.42 -0.90 -21.34
C ASP A 93 -33.19 0.26 -20.67
N ASP A 94 -33.55 1.31 -21.41
CA ASP A 94 -34.30 2.48 -20.90
C ASP A 94 -35.69 2.11 -20.41
N GLY A 95 -36.40 1.30 -21.18
CA GLY A 95 -37.73 0.80 -20.83
C GLY A 95 -37.71 -0.12 -19.63
N MET A 96 -36.71 -1.01 -19.57
CA MET A 96 -36.53 -1.91 -18.42
C MET A 96 -36.19 -1.14 -17.14
N TRP A 97 -35.28 -0.15 -17.22
CA TRP A 97 -34.95 0.70 -16.09
C TRP A 97 -36.16 1.51 -15.59
N ALA A 98 -36.92 2.10 -16.51
CA ALA A 98 -38.15 2.82 -16.20
C ALA A 98 -39.16 1.93 -15.44
N ALA A 99 -39.40 0.74 -15.94
CA ALA A 99 -40.34 -0.20 -15.35
C ALA A 99 -39.88 -0.67 -13.95
N ILE A 100 -38.57 -0.96 -13.77
CA ILE A 100 -38.02 -1.32 -12.46
C ILE A 100 -38.15 -0.14 -11.48
N SER A 101 -37.89 1.08 -11.91
CA SER A 101 -38.03 2.27 -11.04
C SER A 101 -39.45 2.45 -10.54
N THR A 102 -40.46 2.13 -11.32
CA THR A 102 -41.86 2.14 -10.91
C THR A 102 -42.17 1.02 -9.91
N ILE A 103 -41.60 -0.17 -10.10
CA ILE A 103 -41.75 -1.32 -9.20
C ILE A 103 -40.97 -1.08 -7.89
N ALA A 104 -39.94 -0.22 -7.89
CA ALA A 104 -39.05 -0.01 -6.75
C ALA A 104 -39.80 0.50 -5.48
N GLU A 105 -40.91 1.19 -5.63
CA GLU A 105 -41.74 1.63 -4.51
C GLU A 105 -42.37 0.45 -3.75
N ASP A 106 -42.64 -0.65 -4.45
CA ASP A 106 -43.25 -1.88 -3.90
C ASP A 106 -42.22 -2.96 -3.56
N ILE A 107 -40.92 -2.75 -3.82
CA ILE A 107 -39.87 -3.75 -3.57
C ILE A 107 -39.88 -4.25 -2.12
N LYS A 108 -40.24 -3.40 -1.17
CA LYS A 108 -40.33 -3.77 0.26
C LYS A 108 -41.33 -4.89 0.55
N SER A 109 -42.31 -5.08 -0.33
CA SER A 109 -43.28 -6.17 -0.23
C SER A 109 -42.75 -7.54 -0.69
N LEU A 110 -41.60 -7.56 -1.39
CA LEU A 110 -41.03 -8.75 -1.95
C LEU A 110 -40.12 -9.49 -0.98
N THR A 111 -40.00 -10.80 -1.15
CA THR A 111 -39.02 -11.60 -0.40
C THR A 111 -37.59 -11.22 -0.78
N ARG A 112 -36.61 -11.47 0.10
CA ARG A 112 -35.20 -11.19 -0.17
C ARG A 112 -34.69 -11.79 -1.48
N PRO A 113 -34.98 -13.08 -1.84
CA PRO A 113 -34.59 -13.63 -3.14
C PRO A 113 -35.21 -12.91 -4.34
N GLN A 114 -36.45 -12.43 -4.21
CA GLN A 114 -37.11 -11.65 -5.25
C GLN A 114 -36.48 -10.27 -5.41
N GLN A 115 -36.14 -9.61 -4.30
CA GLN A 115 -35.38 -8.36 -4.30
C GLN A 115 -34.00 -8.54 -4.94
N ALA A 116 -33.30 -9.63 -4.62
CA ALA A 116 -32.01 -9.98 -5.23
C ALA A 116 -32.06 -10.09 -6.75
N ALA A 117 -33.14 -10.68 -7.30
CA ALA A 117 -33.34 -10.81 -8.74
C ALA A 117 -33.52 -9.44 -9.43
N ILE A 118 -34.22 -8.49 -8.77
CA ILE A 118 -34.38 -7.12 -9.26
C ILE A 118 -33.03 -6.39 -9.24
N LEU A 119 -32.33 -6.44 -8.11
CA LEU A 119 -31.01 -5.83 -7.93
C LEU A 119 -29.98 -6.38 -8.94
N GLN A 120 -30.01 -7.67 -9.21
CA GLN A 120 -29.17 -8.29 -10.25
C GLN A 120 -29.48 -7.73 -11.65
N THR A 121 -30.77 -7.53 -11.95
CA THR A 121 -31.16 -6.96 -13.25
C THR A 121 -30.71 -5.50 -13.34
N GLN A 122 -30.81 -4.72 -12.27
CA GLN A 122 -30.26 -3.37 -12.19
C GLN A 122 -28.74 -3.37 -12.37
N ALA A 123 -28.02 -4.31 -11.76
CA ALA A 123 -26.57 -4.45 -11.95
C ALA A 123 -26.18 -4.67 -13.41
N VAL A 124 -26.91 -5.54 -14.13
CA VAL A 124 -26.69 -5.77 -15.57
C VAL A 124 -26.97 -4.51 -16.39
N LEU A 125 -28.05 -3.80 -16.11
CA LEU A 125 -28.38 -2.54 -16.80
C LEU A 125 -27.29 -1.49 -16.59
N MET A 126 -26.81 -1.32 -15.36
CA MET A 126 -25.71 -0.39 -15.06
C MET A 126 -24.42 -0.77 -15.77
N GLN A 127 -24.06 -2.05 -15.79
CA GLN A 127 -22.86 -2.52 -16.50
C GLN A 127 -22.93 -2.24 -18.00
N ARG A 128 -24.08 -2.51 -18.65
CA ARG A 128 -24.29 -2.23 -20.08
C ARG A 128 -24.22 -0.74 -20.41
N ASN A 129 -24.67 0.08 -19.49
CA ASN A 129 -24.66 1.53 -19.65
C ASN A 129 -23.38 2.22 -19.14
N ASN A 130 -22.31 1.44 -19.01
CA ASN A 130 -20.97 1.93 -18.62
C ASN A 130 -20.95 2.65 -17.26
N GLN A 131 -21.69 2.06 -16.29
CA GLN A 131 -21.74 2.49 -14.90
C GLN A 131 -21.20 1.34 -14.00
N PRO A 132 -19.89 1.04 -14.05
CA PRO A 132 -19.33 -0.15 -13.42
C PRO A 132 -19.43 -0.13 -11.88
N ILE A 133 -19.28 1.05 -11.26
CA ILE A 133 -19.32 1.16 -9.79
C ILE A 133 -20.74 0.88 -9.28
N LEU A 134 -21.77 1.46 -9.90
CA LEU A 134 -23.16 1.17 -9.57
C LEU A 134 -23.52 -0.28 -9.87
N ALA A 135 -23.03 -0.83 -10.99
CA ALA A 135 -23.20 -2.25 -11.29
C ALA A 135 -22.64 -3.14 -10.18
N ALA A 136 -21.45 -2.81 -9.67
CA ALA A 136 -20.84 -3.52 -8.54
C ALA A 136 -21.65 -3.37 -7.25
N VAL A 137 -22.17 -2.20 -6.95
CA VAL A 137 -22.99 -1.93 -5.76
C VAL A 137 -24.27 -2.75 -5.80
N TYR A 138 -25.02 -2.71 -6.92
CA TYR A 138 -26.25 -3.49 -7.07
C TYR A 138 -25.98 -4.99 -7.06
N ALA A 139 -24.88 -5.45 -7.69
CA ALA A 139 -24.46 -6.85 -7.64
C ALA A 139 -24.10 -7.30 -6.22
N ALA A 140 -23.42 -6.46 -5.45
CA ALA A 140 -23.10 -6.74 -4.05
C ALA A 140 -24.35 -6.84 -3.17
N GLN A 141 -25.32 -5.96 -3.37
CA GLN A 141 -26.60 -6.01 -2.66
C GLN A 141 -27.41 -7.26 -3.05
N ALA A 142 -27.46 -7.60 -4.35
CA ALA A 142 -28.11 -8.80 -4.82
C ALA A 142 -27.51 -10.07 -4.20
N LEU A 143 -26.18 -10.15 -4.09
CA LEU A 143 -25.48 -11.27 -3.45
C LEU A 143 -25.84 -11.42 -1.97
N ARG A 144 -25.97 -10.31 -1.25
CA ARG A 144 -26.33 -10.31 0.17
C ARG A 144 -27.75 -10.85 0.40
N ASP A 145 -28.69 -10.52 -0.48
CA ASP A 145 -30.10 -10.84 -0.32
C ASP A 145 -30.50 -12.16 -1.01
N ALA A 146 -29.60 -12.75 -1.81
CA ALA A 146 -29.83 -14.02 -2.47
C ALA A 146 -29.77 -15.20 -1.50
N SER A 147 -30.72 -16.13 -1.63
CA SER A 147 -30.84 -17.29 -0.75
C SER A 147 -30.07 -18.53 -1.24
N ASN A 148 -29.75 -18.60 -2.52
CA ASN A 148 -29.15 -19.80 -3.12
C ASN A 148 -27.94 -19.50 -4.00
N PRO A 149 -26.73 -19.95 -3.63
CA PRO A 149 -25.51 -19.77 -4.43
C PRO A 149 -25.54 -20.46 -5.80
N LEU A 150 -26.47 -21.38 -6.03
CA LEU A 150 -26.65 -22.09 -7.31
C LEU A 150 -27.51 -21.31 -8.29
N ASP A 151 -28.17 -20.24 -7.85
CA ASP A 151 -29.04 -19.44 -8.69
C ASP A 151 -28.24 -18.69 -9.78
N ASP A 152 -28.84 -18.60 -10.97
CA ASP A 152 -28.23 -17.93 -12.10
C ASP A 152 -27.99 -16.45 -11.84
N ASP A 153 -28.90 -15.82 -11.09
CA ASP A 153 -28.80 -14.42 -10.69
C ASP A 153 -27.65 -14.19 -9.70
N TYR A 154 -27.43 -15.13 -8.79
CA TYR A 154 -26.28 -15.09 -7.88
C TYR A 154 -24.95 -15.20 -8.65
N ARG A 155 -24.84 -16.14 -9.59
CA ARG A 155 -23.63 -16.32 -10.43
C ARG A 155 -23.34 -15.08 -11.28
N LYS A 156 -24.34 -14.46 -11.87
CA LYS A 156 -24.20 -13.23 -12.67
C LYS A 156 -23.78 -12.05 -11.82
N SER A 157 -24.36 -11.87 -10.64
CA SER A 157 -23.96 -10.81 -9.71
C SER A 157 -22.50 -10.96 -9.30
N TRP A 158 -22.05 -12.17 -9.00
CA TRP A 158 -20.64 -12.45 -8.71
C TRP A 158 -19.73 -12.18 -9.90
N GLN A 159 -20.15 -12.55 -11.10
CA GLN A 159 -19.40 -12.28 -12.33
C GLN A 159 -19.20 -10.77 -12.54
N ILE A 160 -20.26 -9.97 -12.36
CA ILE A 160 -20.18 -8.49 -12.45
C ILE A 160 -19.15 -7.95 -11.46
N LEU A 161 -19.22 -8.35 -10.17
CA LEU A 161 -18.24 -7.92 -9.18
C LEU A 161 -16.81 -8.28 -9.57
N ARG A 162 -16.59 -9.49 -10.07
CA ARG A 162 -15.27 -9.94 -10.53
C ARG A 162 -14.74 -9.14 -11.72
N GLU A 163 -15.59 -8.84 -12.68
CA GLU A 163 -15.23 -8.06 -13.86
C GLU A 163 -14.90 -6.62 -13.48
N VAL A 164 -15.75 -5.97 -12.69
CA VAL A 164 -15.51 -4.60 -12.23
C VAL A 164 -14.26 -4.51 -11.36
N SER A 165 -14.00 -5.49 -10.49
CA SER A 165 -12.81 -5.49 -9.62
C SER A 165 -11.48 -5.60 -10.37
N ARG A 166 -11.49 -5.96 -11.65
CA ARG A 166 -10.27 -6.01 -12.48
C ARG A 166 -9.79 -4.64 -12.91
N GLU A 167 -10.72 -3.71 -13.09
CA GLU A 167 -10.45 -2.39 -13.64
C GLU A 167 -10.62 -1.27 -12.60
N HIS A 168 -11.37 -1.54 -11.55
CA HIS A 168 -11.70 -0.56 -10.51
C HIS A 168 -11.38 -1.07 -9.10
N PRO A 169 -10.90 -0.20 -8.20
CA PRO A 169 -10.53 -0.57 -6.84
C PRO A 169 -11.76 -0.74 -5.92
N ILE A 170 -12.55 -1.80 -6.14
CA ILE A 170 -13.77 -2.12 -5.36
C ILE A 170 -13.61 -3.33 -4.43
N GLN A 171 -12.38 -3.70 -4.09
CA GLN A 171 -12.10 -4.89 -3.28
C GLN A 171 -12.80 -4.88 -1.93
N ASN A 172 -12.94 -3.71 -1.29
CA ASN A 172 -13.71 -3.55 -0.07
C ASN A 172 -15.19 -3.93 -0.24
N LEU A 173 -15.85 -3.67 -1.37
CA LEU A 173 -17.22 -4.16 -1.62
C LEU A 173 -17.25 -5.68 -1.65
N ILE A 174 -16.28 -6.31 -2.30
CA ILE A 174 -16.19 -7.77 -2.37
C ILE A 174 -15.94 -8.37 -0.97
N GLU A 175 -15.06 -7.75 -0.17
CA GLU A 175 -14.79 -8.18 1.20
C GLU A 175 -16.02 -8.11 2.09
N ILE A 176 -16.83 -7.04 1.96
CA ILE A 176 -18.06 -6.88 2.72
C ILE A 176 -19.07 -7.95 2.32
N VAL A 177 -19.25 -8.19 1.03
CA VAL A 177 -20.11 -9.28 0.53
C VAL A 177 -19.62 -10.62 1.08
N ALA A 178 -18.31 -10.84 1.06
CA ALA A 178 -17.69 -12.07 1.56
C ALA A 178 -17.96 -12.33 3.05
N THR A 179 -18.12 -11.28 3.87
CA THR A 179 -18.43 -11.43 5.31
C THR A 179 -19.91 -11.57 5.62
N SER A 180 -20.78 -11.06 4.75
CA SER A 180 -22.22 -11.03 4.99
C SER A 180 -22.95 -12.30 4.49
N ILE A 181 -22.27 -13.13 3.69
CA ILE A 181 -22.86 -14.33 3.11
C ILE A 181 -22.45 -15.56 3.92
N ASP A 182 -23.42 -16.39 4.24
CA ASP A 182 -23.18 -17.72 4.82
C ASP A 182 -22.62 -18.64 3.75
N ILE A 183 -21.31 -18.88 3.80
CA ILE A 183 -20.59 -19.58 2.74
C ILE A 183 -20.83 -21.08 2.89
N PRO A 184 -21.38 -21.75 1.89
CA PRO A 184 -21.50 -23.20 1.90
C PRO A 184 -20.12 -23.84 2.10
N LYS A 185 -20.01 -24.85 2.96
CA LYS A 185 -18.77 -25.62 3.22
C LYS A 185 -18.14 -26.21 1.95
N ARG A 186 -18.87 -26.24 0.84
CA ARG A 186 -18.38 -26.64 -0.50
C ARG A 186 -18.49 -25.44 -1.43
N SER A 187 -17.41 -25.13 -2.12
CA SER A 187 -17.39 -24.14 -3.19
C SER A 187 -18.52 -24.46 -4.18
N ALA A 188 -19.53 -23.61 -4.29
CA ALA A 188 -20.58 -23.78 -5.26
C ALA A 188 -19.96 -23.80 -6.67
N PRO A 189 -20.43 -24.68 -7.59
CA PRO A 189 -19.96 -24.67 -8.96
C PRO A 189 -20.16 -23.28 -9.57
N GLY A 190 -19.08 -22.64 -10.06
CA GLY A 190 -19.12 -21.29 -10.62
C GLY A 190 -18.50 -20.19 -9.72
N PHE A 191 -18.29 -20.45 -8.43
CA PHE A 191 -17.37 -19.66 -7.61
C PHE A 191 -15.95 -20.16 -7.88
N GLY A 192 -15.13 -19.35 -8.49
CA GLY A 192 -13.71 -19.65 -8.60
C GLY A 192 -13.05 -19.64 -7.22
N THR A 193 -11.81 -20.04 -7.15
CA THR A 193 -10.97 -19.95 -5.93
C THR A 193 -10.74 -18.50 -5.50
N ASP A 194 -11.08 -17.52 -6.34
CA ASP A 194 -11.09 -16.07 -6.06
C ASP A 194 -11.82 -15.74 -4.75
N TRP A 195 -12.91 -16.46 -4.48
CA TRP A 195 -13.68 -16.30 -3.25
C TRP A 195 -12.85 -16.55 -2.00
N ASN A 196 -12.01 -17.58 -2.02
CA ASN A 196 -11.13 -17.89 -0.89
C ASN A 196 -10.17 -16.73 -0.59
N TYR A 197 -9.68 -16.05 -1.63
CA TYR A 197 -8.81 -14.88 -1.46
C TYR A 197 -9.54 -13.71 -0.81
N PHE A 198 -10.70 -13.32 -1.34
CA PHE A 198 -11.46 -12.18 -0.82
C PHE A 198 -12.00 -12.41 0.58
N LEU A 199 -12.50 -13.61 0.84
CA LEU A 199 -12.93 -13.98 2.18
C LEU A 199 -11.76 -14.05 3.16
N GLY A 200 -10.60 -14.54 2.70
CA GLY A 200 -9.35 -14.51 3.46
C GLY A 200 -9.01 -13.08 3.89
N ASN A 201 -9.05 -12.12 2.96
CA ASN A 201 -8.81 -10.69 3.26
C ASN A 201 -9.81 -10.15 4.28
N ALA A 202 -11.10 -10.45 4.12
CA ALA A 202 -12.14 -10.02 5.04
C ALA A 202 -11.96 -10.60 6.45
N LEU A 203 -11.62 -11.89 6.55
CA LEU A 203 -11.34 -12.52 7.84
C LEU A 203 -10.08 -11.97 8.50
N LEU A 204 -9.04 -11.66 7.72
CA LEU A 204 -7.82 -11.04 8.23
C LEU A 204 -8.10 -9.67 8.84
N LYS A 205 -8.87 -8.81 8.16
CA LYS A 205 -9.33 -7.52 8.69
C LYS A 205 -10.11 -7.65 10.00
N ASN A 206 -10.88 -8.74 10.13
CA ASN A 206 -11.64 -9.06 11.36
C ASN A 206 -10.81 -9.86 12.39
N GLN A 207 -9.49 -9.86 12.26
CA GLN A 207 -8.54 -10.52 13.19
C GLN A 207 -8.75 -12.05 13.32
N LYS A 208 -9.42 -12.69 12.37
CA LYS A 208 -9.61 -14.15 12.32
C LYS A 208 -8.49 -14.80 11.51
N VAL A 209 -7.26 -14.68 12.02
CA VAL A 209 -6.01 -14.96 11.29
C VAL A 209 -5.91 -16.42 10.84
N GLU A 210 -6.22 -17.41 11.70
CA GLU A 210 -6.09 -18.84 11.36
C GLU A 210 -7.05 -19.23 10.22
N LYS A 211 -8.30 -18.73 10.26
CA LYS A 211 -9.29 -18.99 9.21
C LYS A 211 -8.90 -18.30 7.90
N SER A 212 -8.32 -17.11 7.99
CA SER A 212 -7.80 -16.40 6.83
C SER A 212 -6.69 -17.20 6.15
N LEU A 213 -5.71 -17.68 6.94
CA LEU A 213 -4.59 -18.50 6.44
C LEU A 213 -5.08 -19.79 5.76
N GLU A 214 -6.07 -20.46 6.34
CA GLU A 214 -6.68 -21.66 5.74
C GLU A 214 -7.29 -21.35 4.36
N LEU A 215 -7.96 -20.21 4.22
CA LEU A 215 -8.57 -19.82 2.94
C LEU A 215 -7.53 -19.44 1.89
N TYR A 216 -6.47 -18.73 2.25
CA TYR A 216 -5.38 -18.43 1.30
C TYR A 216 -4.72 -19.71 0.77
N ARG A 217 -4.52 -20.71 1.63
CA ARG A 217 -3.97 -22.01 1.24
C ARG A 217 -4.89 -22.82 0.30
N ARG A 218 -6.19 -22.51 0.25
CA ARG A 218 -7.15 -23.12 -0.67
C ARG A 218 -7.14 -22.50 -2.07
N VAL A 219 -6.48 -21.35 -2.26
CA VAL A 219 -6.35 -20.75 -3.59
C VAL A 219 -5.37 -21.58 -4.42
N LYS A 220 -5.82 -22.05 -5.60
CA LYS A 220 -5.07 -23.04 -6.40
C LYS A 220 -4.03 -22.36 -7.30
N PRO A 221 -2.91 -23.05 -7.59
CA PRO A 221 -1.96 -22.59 -8.63
C PRO A 221 -2.66 -22.35 -9.95
N GLY A 222 -2.27 -21.27 -10.64
CA GLY A 222 -2.89 -20.86 -11.92
C GLY A 222 -4.12 -19.97 -11.77
N ASP A 223 -4.68 -19.78 -10.58
CA ASP A 223 -5.70 -18.77 -10.34
C ASP A 223 -5.09 -17.37 -10.26
N ARG A 224 -5.84 -16.37 -10.71
CA ARG A 224 -5.38 -14.97 -10.73
C ARG A 224 -4.88 -14.50 -9.35
N TYR A 225 -5.53 -14.91 -8.28
CA TYR A 225 -5.21 -14.49 -6.91
C TYR A 225 -4.28 -15.46 -6.16
N TYR A 226 -3.68 -16.43 -6.85
CA TYR A 226 -2.76 -17.37 -6.22
C TYR A 226 -1.54 -16.69 -5.61
N PHE A 227 -0.84 -15.85 -6.36
CA PHE A 227 0.34 -15.16 -5.85
C PHE A 227 0.01 -14.09 -4.80
N PRO A 228 -1.04 -13.26 -4.96
CA PRO A 228 -1.53 -12.42 -3.86
C PRO A 228 -1.86 -13.19 -2.59
N ALA A 229 -2.52 -14.35 -2.70
CA ALA A 229 -2.82 -15.21 -1.54
C ALA A 229 -1.56 -15.77 -0.89
N LYS A 230 -0.57 -16.21 -1.69
CA LYS A 230 0.74 -16.67 -1.18
C LYS A 230 1.52 -15.56 -0.49
N PHE A 231 1.40 -14.34 -0.96
CA PHE A 231 2.03 -13.19 -0.30
C PHE A 231 1.38 -12.91 1.05
N GLN A 232 0.04 -12.89 1.12
CA GLN A 232 -0.67 -12.72 2.40
C GLN A 232 -0.39 -13.87 3.38
N GLU A 233 -0.34 -15.13 2.89
CA GLU A 233 0.08 -16.29 3.68
C GLU A 233 1.47 -16.03 4.30
N ALA A 234 2.42 -15.57 3.50
CA ALA A 234 3.77 -15.27 3.99
C ALA A 234 3.79 -14.17 5.05
N MET A 235 3.00 -13.10 4.88
CA MET A 235 2.92 -12.02 5.88
C MET A 235 2.34 -12.51 7.20
N ILE A 236 1.28 -13.32 7.18
CA ILE A 236 0.70 -13.94 8.38
C ILE A 236 1.73 -14.84 9.08
N LEU A 237 2.48 -15.64 8.31
CA LEU A 237 3.50 -16.52 8.86
C LEU A 237 4.67 -15.76 9.50
N LEU A 238 5.03 -14.58 8.95
CA LEU A 238 6.04 -13.69 9.54
C LEU A 238 5.56 -13.13 10.89
N ASP A 239 4.33 -12.66 10.96
CA ASP A 239 3.73 -12.18 12.21
C ASP A 239 3.67 -13.29 13.27
N ALA A 240 3.40 -14.52 12.85
CA ALA A 240 3.44 -15.72 13.69
C ALA A 240 4.88 -16.22 14.01
N LYS A 241 5.92 -15.49 13.56
CA LYS A 241 7.35 -15.84 13.71
C LYS A 241 7.76 -17.17 13.03
N ASN A 242 6.97 -17.65 12.10
CA ASN A 242 7.28 -18.84 11.30
C ASN A 242 8.02 -18.46 10.01
N LYS A 243 9.27 -17.98 10.16
CA LYS A 243 10.11 -17.49 9.04
C LYS A 243 10.34 -18.54 7.95
N LEU A 244 10.50 -19.81 8.30
CA LEU A 244 10.84 -20.84 7.31
C LEU A 244 9.70 -21.04 6.29
N GLU A 245 8.47 -21.18 6.78
CA GLU A 245 7.31 -21.30 5.90
C GLU A 245 7.05 -20.00 5.12
N ALA A 246 7.25 -18.83 5.74
CA ALA A 246 7.11 -17.55 5.08
C ALA A 246 8.08 -17.40 3.89
N ILE A 247 9.37 -17.74 4.09
CA ILE A 247 10.37 -17.77 3.03
C ILE A 247 9.98 -18.75 1.91
N ALA A 248 9.46 -19.93 2.27
CA ALA A 248 9.00 -20.91 1.28
C ALA A 248 7.82 -20.37 0.45
N ALA A 249 6.85 -19.72 1.09
CA ALA A 249 5.72 -19.10 0.41
C ALA A 249 6.18 -17.98 -0.54
N LEU A 250 7.07 -17.07 -0.09
CA LEU A 250 7.62 -16.00 -0.94
C LEU A 250 8.45 -16.55 -2.10
N LYS A 251 9.28 -17.56 -1.86
CA LYS A 251 10.04 -18.22 -2.93
C LYS A 251 9.15 -18.90 -3.97
N SER A 252 7.98 -19.40 -3.59
CA SER A 252 7.02 -19.95 -4.55
C SER A 252 6.42 -18.90 -5.48
N ILE A 253 6.46 -17.61 -5.10
CA ILE A 253 6.11 -16.49 -5.98
C ILE A 253 7.24 -16.19 -6.96
N VAL A 254 8.48 -16.11 -6.46
CA VAL A 254 9.64 -15.75 -7.28
C VAL A 254 10.02 -16.88 -8.25
N TYR A 255 9.89 -18.14 -7.80
CA TYR A 255 10.26 -19.34 -8.55
C TYR A 255 9.07 -20.33 -8.62
N PRO A 256 8.01 -20.01 -9.35
CA PRO A 256 6.83 -20.86 -9.38
C PRO A 256 7.09 -22.16 -10.13
N ALA A 257 6.73 -23.28 -9.52
CA ALA A 257 6.76 -24.56 -10.17
C ALA A 257 5.77 -24.59 -11.35
N GLY A 258 6.25 -24.84 -12.57
CA GLY A 258 5.41 -24.84 -13.77
C GLY A 258 5.08 -23.46 -14.36
N GLY A 259 5.72 -22.41 -13.86
CA GLY A 259 5.53 -21.04 -14.35
C GLY A 259 4.31 -20.31 -13.77
N PRO A 260 4.08 -19.04 -14.15
CA PRO A 260 3.04 -18.20 -13.54
C PRO A 260 1.61 -18.59 -13.90
N GLY A 261 1.42 -19.44 -14.91
CA GLY A 261 0.10 -19.79 -15.43
C GLY A 261 -0.48 -18.78 -16.43
N SER A 262 -1.29 -19.26 -17.38
CA SER A 262 -1.81 -18.43 -18.49
C SER A 262 -2.91 -17.44 -18.09
N LYS A 263 -3.53 -17.61 -16.93
CA LYS A 263 -4.64 -16.74 -16.46
C LYS A 263 -4.16 -15.44 -15.78
N ILE A 264 -2.87 -15.33 -15.50
CA ILE A 264 -2.30 -14.19 -14.80
C ILE A 264 -1.63 -13.28 -15.81
N ALA A 265 -1.99 -12.00 -15.82
CA ALA A 265 -1.34 -11.03 -16.67
C ALA A 265 0.14 -10.89 -16.27
N LYS A 266 1.03 -10.85 -17.27
CA LYS A 266 2.48 -10.75 -17.04
C LYS A 266 2.84 -9.58 -16.11
N LYS A 267 2.18 -8.43 -16.28
CA LYS A 267 2.39 -7.25 -15.45
C LYS A 267 2.03 -7.49 -13.98
N GLU A 268 0.89 -8.14 -13.71
CA GLU A 268 0.45 -8.47 -12.35
C GLU A 268 1.41 -9.44 -11.66
N TYR A 269 1.83 -10.48 -12.39
CA TYR A 269 2.80 -11.45 -11.88
C TYR A 269 4.15 -10.79 -11.55
N THR A 270 4.69 -9.98 -12.47
CA THR A 270 5.99 -9.34 -12.25
C THR A 270 5.97 -8.36 -11.09
N ALA A 271 4.86 -7.64 -10.85
CA ALA A 271 4.69 -6.81 -9.66
C ALA A 271 4.74 -7.64 -8.37
N MET A 272 4.06 -8.80 -8.35
CA MET A 272 4.11 -9.69 -7.18
C MET A 272 5.50 -10.29 -6.93
N VAL A 273 6.27 -10.55 -7.99
CA VAL A 273 7.68 -10.97 -7.86
C VAL A 273 8.54 -9.87 -7.23
N ASP A 274 8.34 -8.61 -7.60
CA ASP A 274 9.05 -7.48 -7.00
C ASP A 274 8.72 -7.35 -5.51
N HIS A 275 7.44 -7.40 -5.13
CA HIS A 275 7.03 -7.40 -3.72
C HIS A 275 7.61 -8.58 -2.93
N ALA A 276 7.62 -9.79 -3.52
CA ALA A 276 8.19 -10.96 -2.87
C ALA A 276 9.71 -10.84 -2.70
N ASN A 277 10.42 -10.28 -3.68
CA ASN A 277 11.85 -10.01 -3.57
C ASN A 277 12.14 -8.96 -2.48
N MET A 278 11.38 -7.87 -2.38
CA MET A 278 11.52 -6.91 -1.29
C MET A 278 11.34 -7.57 0.08
N ALA A 279 10.29 -8.37 0.25
CA ALA A 279 10.03 -9.08 1.50
C ALA A 279 11.15 -10.08 1.84
N LEU A 280 11.64 -10.87 0.87
CA LEU A 280 12.78 -11.78 1.08
C LEU A 280 14.05 -11.00 1.43
N GLY A 281 14.31 -9.88 0.76
CA GLY A 281 15.43 -8.99 1.07
C GLY A 281 15.42 -8.56 2.53
N ARG A 282 14.26 -8.08 3.02
CA ARG A 282 14.06 -7.65 4.42
C ARG A 282 14.26 -8.79 5.42
N ILE A 283 13.72 -9.98 5.14
CA ILE A 283 13.87 -11.16 6.01
C ILE A 283 15.35 -11.57 6.11
N TYR A 284 16.06 -11.62 4.99
CA TYR A 284 17.48 -11.97 5.01
C TYR A 284 18.36 -10.88 5.64
N TYR A 285 18.00 -9.60 5.48
CA TYR A 285 18.65 -8.49 6.15
C TYR A 285 18.50 -8.61 7.68
N GLU A 286 17.29 -8.88 8.16
CA GLU A 286 17.01 -9.10 9.59
C GLU A 286 17.81 -10.29 10.17
N ASP A 287 17.96 -11.36 9.39
CA ASP A 287 18.78 -12.53 9.75
C ASP A 287 20.30 -12.29 9.59
N GLN A 288 20.73 -11.07 9.25
CA GLN A 288 22.12 -10.70 8.97
C GLN A 288 22.75 -11.48 7.81
N LYS A 289 21.94 -12.07 6.93
CA LYS A 289 22.36 -12.73 5.70
C LYS A 289 22.43 -11.72 4.55
N PHE A 290 23.33 -10.74 4.69
CA PHE A 290 23.36 -9.57 3.81
C PHE A 290 23.58 -9.92 2.34
N SER A 291 24.36 -10.95 2.03
CA SER A 291 24.55 -11.39 0.65
C SER A 291 23.26 -11.87 -0.02
N ASP A 292 22.42 -12.59 0.73
CA ASP A 292 21.11 -13.04 0.24
C ASP A 292 20.13 -11.85 0.14
N ALA A 293 20.15 -10.93 1.12
CA ALA A 293 19.37 -9.71 1.08
C ALA A 293 19.67 -8.87 -0.17
N ILE A 294 20.96 -8.58 -0.43
CA ILE A 294 21.45 -7.86 -1.61
C ILE A 294 20.96 -8.53 -2.90
N LYS A 295 21.03 -9.87 -2.97
CA LYS A 295 20.58 -10.63 -4.14
C LYS A 295 19.10 -10.38 -4.44
N HIS A 296 18.25 -10.36 -3.41
CA HIS A 296 16.83 -10.16 -3.59
C HIS A 296 16.48 -8.70 -3.88
N TYR A 297 17.08 -7.72 -3.21
CA TYR A 297 16.87 -6.31 -3.55
C TYR A 297 17.27 -6.00 -5.01
N ARG A 298 18.38 -6.55 -5.48
CA ARG A 298 18.83 -6.40 -6.89
C ARG A 298 17.92 -7.08 -7.92
N ALA A 299 17.13 -8.04 -7.50
CA ALA A 299 16.16 -8.71 -8.38
C ALA A 299 14.90 -7.87 -8.63
N VAL A 300 14.68 -6.79 -7.89
CA VAL A 300 13.59 -5.85 -8.11
C VAL A 300 13.83 -5.10 -9.42
N ARG A 301 12.82 -5.06 -10.28
CA ARG A 301 12.92 -4.46 -11.60
C ARG A 301 12.97 -2.93 -11.51
N ARG A 302 13.66 -2.29 -12.46
CA ARG A 302 13.80 -0.82 -12.53
C ARG A 302 12.49 -0.10 -12.82
N ASP A 303 11.58 -0.72 -13.56
CA ASP A 303 10.25 -0.19 -13.86
C ASP A 303 9.23 -0.47 -12.74
N SER A 304 9.67 -1.08 -11.64
CA SER A 304 8.86 -1.35 -10.46
C SER A 304 8.72 -0.10 -9.58
N PRO A 305 7.54 0.18 -9.01
CA PRO A 305 7.40 1.18 -7.95
C PRO A 305 8.29 0.91 -6.73
N GLN A 306 8.66 -0.36 -6.50
CA GLN A 306 9.53 -0.78 -5.39
C GLN A 306 11.04 -0.52 -5.65
N PHE A 307 11.41 -0.04 -6.85
CA PHE A 307 12.82 0.05 -7.23
C PHE A 307 13.58 1.08 -6.37
N TYR A 308 12.96 2.23 -6.10
CA TYR A 308 13.53 3.25 -5.23
C TYR A 308 13.86 2.69 -3.84
N ASP A 309 12.90 2.05 -3.20
CA ASP A 309 13.08 1.45 -1.87
C ASP A 309 14.11 0.33 -1.91
N SER A 310 14.15 -0.45 -3.00
CA SER A 310 15.14 -1.51 -3.16
C SER A 310 16.57 -0.99 -3.20
N LEU A 311 16.81 0.15 -3.83
CA LEU A 311 18.14 0.81 -3.84
C LEU A 311 18.53 1.26 -2.43
N PHE A 312 17.60 1.89 -1.72
CA PHE A 312 17.84 2.38 -0.37
C PHE A 312 18.10 1.23 0.62
N GLU A 313 17.22 0.23 0.68
CA GLU A 313 17.38 -0.92 1.57
C GLU A 313 18.62 -1.76 1.21
N GLN A 314 18.95 -1.86 -0.06
CA GLN A 314 20.19 -2.49 -0.52
C GLN A 314 21.44 -1.75 -0.03
N SER A 315 21.40 -0.41 0.07
CA SER A 315 22.53 0.37 0.57
C SER A 315 22.87 0.00 2.02
N TRP A 316 21.88 -0.19 2.88
CA TRP A 316 22.06 -0.71 4.23
C TRP A 316 22.69 -2.11 4.25
N ALA A 317 22.16 -3.02 3.44
CA ALA A 317 22.67 -4.38 3.36
C ALA A 317 24.14 -4.43 2.87
N LEU A 318 24.49 -3.59 1.88
CA LEU A 318 25.84 -3.45 1.39
C LEU A 318 26.81 -2.89 2.43
N PHE A 319 26.40 -1.83 3.13
CA PHE A 319 27.21 -1.25 4.19
C PHE A 319 27.51 -2.27 5.29
N LEU A 320 26.50 -2.99 5.77
CA LEU A 320 26.67 -3.99 6.82
C LEU A 320 27.42 -5.25 6.35
N ALA A 321 27.38 -5.54 5.05
CA ALA A 321 28.20 -6.58 4.43
C ALA A 321 29.68 -6.17 4.26
N GLY A 322 30.06 -4.92 4.59
CA GLY A 322 31.43 -4.42 4.45
C GLY A 322 31.77 -3.84 3.07
N TYR A 323 30.75 -3.41 2.30
CA TYR A 323 30.91 -2.80 0.97
C TYR A 323 30.51 -1.31 0.95
N PRO A 324 31.20 -0.41 1.70
CA PRO A 324 30.78 1.00 1.86
C PRO A 324 30.75 1.76 0.53
N ASN A 325 31.70 1.52 -0.39
CA ASN A 325 31.74 2.16 -1.69
C ASN A 325 30.55 1.80 -2.58
N HIS A 326 30.07 0.57 -2.49
CA HIS A 326 28.87 0.13 -3.19
C HIS A 326 27.61 0.73 -2.55
N ALA A 327 27.57 0.79 -1.21
CA ALA A 327 26.47 1.41 -0.48
C ALA A 327 26.29 2.88 -0.85
N LEU A 328 27.40 3.65 -0.89
CA LEU A 328 27.39 5.03 -1.35
C LEU A 328 26.92 5.16 -2.81
N GLY A 329 27.31 4.22 -3.66
CA GLY A 329 26.84 4.18 -5.05
C GLY A 329 25.33 3.97 -5.16
N MET A 330 24.72 3.14 -4.29
CA MET A 330 23.26 3.00 -4.24
C MET A 330 22.60 4.30 -3.76
N LEU A 331 23.16 4.95 -2.72
CA LEU A 331 22.64 6.22 -2.22
C LEU A 331 22.74 7.35 -3.26
N TYR A 332 23.78 7.33 -4.11
CA TYR A 332 23.83 8.21 -5.27
C TYR A 332 22.65 7.99 -6.20
N GLY A 333 22.31 6.73 -6.50
CA GLY A 333 21.13 6.39 -7.28
C GLY A 333 19.81 6.87 -6.63
N VAL A 334 19.67 6.72 -5.31
CA VAL A 334 18.51 7.20 -4.53
C VAL A 334 18.30 8.72 -4.66
N ARG A 335 19.38 9.49 -4.75
CA ARG A 335 19.34 10.96 -4.91
C ARG A 335 19.10 11.41 -6.34
N SER A 336 18.96 10.49 -7.28
CA SER A 336 18.77 10.80 -8.69
C SER A 336 17.48 11.58 -8.95
N PRO A 337 17.50 12.61 -9.83
CA PRO A 337 16.31 13.35 -10.23
C PRO A 337 15.27 12.50 -10.96
N PHE A 338 15.60 11.30 -11.44
CA PHE A 338 14.66 10.34 -12.02
C PHE A 338 13.56 9.90 -11.05
N PHE A 339 13.77 10.04 -9.74
CA PHE A 339 12.75 9.77 -8.72
C PHE A 339 11.91 10.99 -8.35
N GLY A 340 11.93 12.05 -9.20
CA GLY A 340 11.03 13.18 -9.06
C GLY A 340 11.24 14.03 -7.80
N GLY A 341 12.46 14.09 -7.28
CA GLY A 341 12.76 14.81 -6.03
C GLY A 341 12.31 14.03 -4.79
N ALA A 342 12.36 12.70 -4.85
CA ALA A 342 12.04 11.87 -3.71
C ALA A 342 12.82 12.32 -2.45
N PHE A 343 12.07 12.70 -1.44
CA PHE A 343 12.61 13.20 -0.18
C PHE A 343 12.97 12.00 0.72
N ASN A 344 14.26 11.74 0.89
CA ASN A 344 14.74 10.66 1.76
C ASN A 344 15.85 11.15 2.70
N PRO A 345 15.48 11.77 3.84
CA PRO A 345 16.44 12.26 4.82
C PRO A 345 17.29 11.13 5.42
N GLU A 346 16.76 9.91 5.53
CA GLU A 346 17.47 8.75 6.04
C GLU A 346 18.65 8.34 5.13
N ALA A 347 18.53 8.53 3.80
CA ALA A 347 19.61 8.26 2.86
C ALA A 347 20.83 9.18 3.10
N THR A 348 20.61 10.46 3.44
CA THR A 348 21.69 11.39 3.78
C THR A 348 22.33 11.03 5.11
N MET A 349 21.52 10.64 6.09
CA MET A 349 22.04 10.14 7.38
C MET A 349 22.90 8.89 7.18
N LEU A 350 22.45 7.93 6.36
CA LEU A 350 23.22 6.73 6.07
C LEU A 350 24.55 7.05 5.37
N ALA A 351 24.58 7.97 4.42
CA ALA A 351 25.82 8.40 3.78
C ALA A 351 26.81 8.97 4.82
N SER A 352 26.35 9.84 5.72
CA SER A 352 27.18 10.36 6.81
C SER A 352 27.71 9.25 7.72
N ILE A 353 26.91 8.25 8.07
CA ILE A 353 27.32 7.09 8.85
C ILE A 353 28.39 6.28 8.12
N ILE A 354 28.24 6.06 6.82
CA ILE A 354 29.20 5.30 6.01
C ILE A 354 30.54 6.04 5.98
N TYR A 355 30.57 7.35 5.74
CA TYR A 355 31.79 8.15 5.79
C TYR A 355 32.42 8.14 7.19
N TYR A 356 31.62 8.22 8.25
CA TYR A 356 32.11 8.10 9.63
C TYR A 356 32.84 6.76 9.86
N TRP A 357 32.28 5.65 9.42
CA TRP A 357 32.90 4.32 9.53
C TRP A 357 34.16 4.17 8.68
N MET A 358 34.28 4.93 7.60
CA MET A 358 35.50 5.02 6.80
C MET A 358 36.54 5.99 7.39
N CYS A 359 36.34 6.51 8.60
CA CYS A 359 37.16 7.54 9.24
C CYS A 359 37.32 8.82 8.40
N ARG A 360 36.40 9.06 7.46
CA ARG A 360 36.31 10.25 6.62
C ARG A 360 35.40 11.28 7.30
N TYR A 361 35.88 11.79 8.45
CA TYR A 361 35.06 12.61 9.33
C TYR A 361 34.66 13.96 8.73
N ASP A 362 35.46 14.51 7.84
CA ASP A 362 35.15 15.77 7.16
C ASP A 362 34.02 15.55 6.15
N ASP A 363 34.05 14.49 5.34
CA ASP A 363 32.99 14.14 4.40
C ASP A 363 31.69 13.80 5.17
N ALA A 364 31.80 13.04 6.27
CA ALA A 364 30.65 12.73 7.12
C ALA A 364 29.99 13.99 7.71
N ARG A 365 30.80 14.98 8.09
CA ARG A 365 30.30 16.26 8.60
C ARG A 365 29.63 17.09 7.51
N GLU A 366 30.17 17.08 6.30
CA GLU A 366 29.59 17.79 5.17
C GLU A 366 28.22 17.20 4.79
N GLU A 367 28.10 15.88 4.70
CA GLU A 367 26.82 15.20 4.48
C GLU A 367 25.81 15.51 5.59
N LEU A 368 26.24 15.53 6.85
CA LEU A 368 25.38 15.84 7.97
C LEU A 368 24.95 17.31 8.00
N ALA A 369 25.83 18.21 7.61
CA ALA A 369 25.51 19.63 7.46
C ALA A 369 24.49 19.86 6.33
N SER A 370 24.65 19.15 5.21
CA SER A 370 23.66 19.12 4.13
C SER A 370 22.30 18.59 4.63
N PHE A 371 22.29 17.49 5.38
CA PHE A 371 21.06 16.97 6.01
C PHE A 371 20.34 18.05 6.83
N ILE A 372 21.06 18.72 7.74
CA ILE A 372 20.48 19.75 8.58
C ILE A 372 19.96 20.91 7.74
N LYS A 373 20.75 21.40 6.76
CA LYS A 373 20.37 22.51 5.90
C LYS A 373 19.14 22.19 5.04
N ASP A 374 19.12 21.01 4.42
CA ASP A 374 18.13 20.66 3.41
C ASP A 374 16.80 20.19 4.01
N HIS A 375 16.85 19.61 5.22
CA HIS A 375 15.66 19.02 5.84
C HIS A 375 15.07 19.83 7.00
N GLN A 376 15.88 20.68 7.68
CA GLN A 376 15.39 21.46 8.84
C GLN A 376 14.21 22.35 8.47
N ASN A 377 14.28 23.06 7.35
CA ASN A 377 13.18 23.91 6.88
C ASN A 377 11.89 23.11 6.64
N GLY A 378 12.01 21.89 6.15
CA GLY A 378 10.87 20.99 5.95
C GLY A 378 10.25 20.52 7.26
N ILE A 379 11.08 20.17 8.23
CA ILE A 379 10.67 19.77 9.58
C ILE A 379 9.93 20.93 10.26
N ASP A 380 10.53 22.12 10.27
CA ASP A 380 9.96 23.31 10.88
C ASP A 380 8.62 23.72 10.22
N ALA A 381 8.54 23.61 8.90
CA ALA A 381 7.30 23.88 8.16
C ALA A 381 6.19 22.87 8.53
N LEU A 382 6.53 21.59 8.65
CA LEU A 382 5.61 20.53 9.04
C LEU A 382 5.13 20.72 10.48
N ASP A 383 6.04 21.03 11.39
CA ASP A 383 5.73 21.34 12.79
C ASP A 383 4.80 22.54 12.92
N LYS A 384 5.12 23.63 12.23
CA LYS A 384 4.29 24.83 12.19
C LYS A 384 2.91 24.56 11.59
N TYR A 385 2.83 23.72 10.56
CA TYR A 385 1.57 23.37 9.93
C TYR A 385 0.69 22.56 10.88
N LEU A 386 1.23 21.51 11.49
CA LEU A 386 0.50 20.63 12.41
C LEU A 386 0.20 21.28 13.77
N ALA A 387 1.03 22.24 14.23
CA ALA A 387 0.80 23.02 15.44
C ALA A 387 -0.49 23.88 15.39
N ARG A 388 -1.07 24.09 14.21
CA ARG A 388 -2.39 24.73 14.07
C ARG A 388 -3.51 23.93 14.75
N GLY A 389 -3.25 22.68 15.13
CA GLY A 389 -4.21 21.80 15.83
C GLY A 389 -5.43 21.42 15.01
N ILE A 390 -5.40 21.63 13.69
CA ILE A 390 -6.50 21.29 12.79
C ILE A 390 -6.47 19.79 12.56
N SER A 391 -7.56 19.09 12.91
CA SER A 391 -7.72 17.65 12.65
C SER A 391 -8.91 17.34 11.73
N ASP A 392 -9.54 18.39 11.15
CA ASP A 392 -10.66 18.23 10.24
C ASP A 392 -10.24 17.57 8.93
N PRO A 393 -10.78 16.39 8.58
CA PRO A 393 -10.46 15.69 7.35
C PRO A 393 -10.68 16.51 6.07
N ASN A 394 -11.68 17.42 6.07
CA ASN A 394 -11.95 18.23 4.88
C ASN A 394 -10.82 19.23 4.59
N THR A 395 -10.16 19.73 5.63
CA THR A 395 -8.99 20.61 5.46
C THR A 395 -7.84 19.88 4.80
N TYR A 396 -7.58 18.63 5.22
CA TYR A 396 -6.53 17.80 4.61
C TYR A 396 -6.91 17.27 3.22
N TYR A 397 -8.20 17.04 2.97
CA TYR A 397 -8.66 16.74 1.61
C TYR A 397 -8.41 17.93 0.66
N ARG A 398 -8.68 19.16 1.07
CA ARG A 398 -8.35 20.35 0.27
C ARG A 398 -6.84 20.46 0.03
N LEU A 399 -6.04 20.23 1.07
CA LEU A 399 -4.58 20.19 0.93
C LEU A 399 -4.14 19.13 -0.11
N PHE A 400 -4.75 17.95 -0.10
CA PHE A 400 -4.52 16.91 -1.11
C PHE A 400 -4.90 17.40 -2.51
N GLU A 401 -6.10 17.95 -2.67
CA GLU A 401 -6.61 18.46 -3.96
C GLU A 401 -5.73 19.57 -4.51
N ASP A 402 -5.38 20.56 -3.69
CA ASP A 402 -4.51 21.67 -4.03
C ASP A 402 -3.10 21.19 -4.43
N THR A 403 -2.59 20.17 -3.75
CA THR A 403 -1.30 19.55 -4.10
C THR A 403 -1.35 18.88 -5.48
N VAL A 404 -2.41 18.12 -5.75
CA VAL A 404 -2.59 17.40 -7.03
C VAL A 404 -2.84 18.37 -8.17
N THR A 405 -3.55 19.47 -7.92
CA THR A 405 -3.81 20.52 -8.93
C THR A 405 -2.64 21.47 -9.16
N GLY A 406 -1.57 21.36 -8.38
CA GLY A 406 -0.33 22.09 -8.58
C GLY A 406 -0.29 23.49 -7.94
N VAL A 407 -1.08 23.72 -6.88
CA VAL A 407 -0.97 24.94 -6.06
C VAL A 407 0.45 25.03 -5.48
N SER A 408 0.99 26.24 -5.40
CA SER A 408 2.38 26.45 -4.96
C SER A 408 2.58 26.05 -3.48
N SER A 409 3.75 25.53 -3.17
CA SER A 409 4.12 25.12 -1.81
C SER A 409 4.08 26.27 -0.80
N GLU A 410 4.41 27.51 -1.26
CA GLU A 410 4.31 28.71 -0.43
C GLU A 410 2.87 28.97 0.01
N ALA A 411 1.90 28.82 -0.89
CA ALA A 411 0.49 29.00 -0.57
C ALA A 411 -0.03 27.92 0.36
N LEU A 412 0.46 26.70 0.23
CA LEU A 412 0.09 25.55 1.07
C LEU A 412 0.76 25.59 2.46
N GLY A 413 1.92 26.26 2.56
CA GLY A 413 2.71 26.35 3.80
C GLY A 413 3.46 25.05 4.15
N LEU A 414 3.63 24.16 3.18
CA LEU A 414 4.39 22.91 3.29
C LEU A 414 5.27 22.73 2.05
N PRO A 415 6.53 22.27 2.21
CA PRO A 415 7.39 21.93 1.08
C PRO A 415 6.75 20.87 0.17
N ARG A 416 6.97 21.02 -1.13
CA ARG A 416 6.39 20.13 -2.15
C ARG A 416 6.86 18.69 -1.99
N GLU A 417 8.10 18.50 -1.58
CA GLU A 417 8.72 17.19 -1.36
C GLU A 417 7.98 16.41 -0.27
N ILE A 418 7.66 17.07 0.84
CA ILE A 418 6.88 16.47 1.96
C ILE A 418 5.47 16.09 1.49
N LEU A 419 4.81 17.01 0.78
CA LEU A 419 3.46 16.76 0.26
C LEU A 419 3.47 15.61 -0.75
N THR A 420 4.42 15.61 -1.68
CA THR A 420 4.56 14.55 -2.69
C THR A 420 4.78 13.19 -2.03
N MET A 421 5.67 13.11 -1.04
CA MET A 421 5.92 11.88 -0.29
C MET A 421 4.65 11.40 0.44
N ALA A 422 3.93 12.30 1.10
CA ALA A 422 2.72 11.97 1.84
C ALA A 422 1.58 11.47 0.94
N ILE A 423 1.39 12.06 -0.25
CA ILE A 423 0.30 11.67 -1.16
C ILE A 423 0.62 10.43 -1.98
N GLN A 424 1.89 10.00 -2.07
CA GLN A 424 2.30 8.81 -2.83
C GLN A 424 2.19 7.50 -2.03
N GLN A 425 1.72 7.54 -0.78
CA GLN A 425 1.53 6.33 0.01
C GLN A 425 0.45 5.41 -0.59
N ASP A 426 0.74 4.12 -0.71
CA ASP A 426 -0.12 3.12 -1.35
C ASP A 426 -1.55 3.12 -0.82
N ASN A 427 -1.72 3.27 0.49
CA ASN A 427 -3.01 3.30 1.14
C ASN A 427 -3.84 4.53 0.75
N LEU A 428 -3.20 5.67 0.51
CA LEU A 428 -3.85 6.91 0.06
C LEU A 428 -4.15 6.85 -1.42
N LEU A 429 -3.21 6.34 -2.23
CA LEU A 429 -3.40 6.12 -3.67
C LEU A 429 -4.61 5.24 -3.97
N TYR A 430 -4.80 4.17 -3.19
CA TYR A 430 -5.95 3.29 -3.35
C TYR A 430 -7.29 4.02 -3.16
N VAL A 431 -7.42 4.84 -2.11
CA VAL A 431 -8.67 5.60 -1.85
C VAL A 431 -8.87 6.72 -2.87
N ARG A 432 -7.78 7.37 -3.30
CA ARG A 432 -7.80 8.33 -4.40
C ARG A 432 -8.36 7.72 -5.68
N ASP A 433 -7.90 6.53 -6.04
CA ASP A 433 -8.33 5.85 -7.26
C ASP A 433 -9.81 5.42 -7.18
N GLN A 434 -10.27 5.00 -5.98
CA GLN A 434 -11.70 4.77 -5.74
C GLN A 434 -12.51 6.07 -5.92
N TYR A 435 -12.06 7.16 -5.32
CA TYR A 435 -12.72 8.45 -5.44
C TYR A 435 -12.80 8.91 -6.90
N ALA A 436 -11.69 8.82 -7.64
CA ALA A 436 -11.64 9.18 -9.05
C ALA A 436 -12.63 8.35 -9.90
N ALA A 437 -12.75 7.05 -9.62
CA ALA A 437 -13.70 6.17 -10.30
C ALA A 437 -15.16 6.57 -10.03
N VAL A 438 -15.49 6.88 -8.76
CA VAL A 438 -16.83 7.33 -8.37
C VAL A 438 -17.17 8.68 -9.01
N ILE A 439 -16.26 9.66 -8.98
CA ILE A 439 -16.47 10.97 -9.60
C ILE A 439 -16.66 10.86 -11.10
N LYS A 440 -15.87 10.01 -11.76
CA LYS A 440 -16.01 9.76 -13.21
C LYS A 440 -17.40 9.21 -13.54
N GLU A 441 -17.94 8.35 -12.71
CA GLU A 441 -19.26 7.78 -12.92
C GLU A 441 -20.38 8.82 -12.68
N ILE A 442 -20.28 9.67 -11.65
CA ILE A 442 -21.17 10.81 -11.44
C ILE A 442 -21.19 11.72 -12.69
N GLN A 443 -20.01 12.08 -13.20
CA GLN A 443 -19.87 12.89 -14.41
C GLN A 443 -20.47 12.24 -15.66
N ASN A 444 -20.38 10.92 -15.77
CA ASN A 444 -20.99 10.19 -16.89
C ASN A 444 -22.53 10.23 -16.82
N ILE A 445 -23.10 10.10 -15.63
CA ILE A 445 -24.55 10.25 -15.41
C ILE A 445 -25.00 11.64 -15.83
N GLU A 446 -24.24 12.68 -15.46
CA GLU A 446 -24.57 14.07 -15.76
C GLU A 446 -24.51 14.40 -17.26
N LYS A 447 -23.47 13.89 -17.95
CA LYS A 447 -23.22 14.23 -19.35
C LYS A 447 -24.10 13.48 -20.34
N LYS A 448 -24.37 12.21 -20.11
CA LYS A 448 -24.99 11.32 -21.11
C LYS A 448 -26.49 11.10 -20.93
N GLY A 449 -27.08 11.53 -19.82
CA GLY A 449 -28.47 11.24 -19.58
C GLY A 449 -28.77 9.74 -19.70
N VAL A 450 -28.04 8.92 -18.95
CA VAL A 450 -28.22 7.47 -18.92
C VAL A 450 -29.68 7.15 -18.70
N PHE A 451 -30.27 6.24 -19.45
CA PHE A 451 -31.69 5.88 -19.45
C PHE A 451 -32.67 7.04 -19.76
N GLY A 452 -32.27 8.03 -20.58
CA GLY A 452 -33.17 9.04 -21.15
C GLY A 452 -33.82 10.02 -20.17
N ASN A 453 -33.74 9.80 -18.86
CA ASN A 453 -34.34 10.65 -17.84
C ASN A 453 -33.46 10.74 -16.59
N ARG A 454 -33.02 11.97 -16.26
CA ARG A 454 -32.18 12.25 -15.06
C ARG A 454 -32.90 11.95 -13.74
N GLU A 455 -34.20 12.20 -13.65
CA GLU A 455 -34.97 12.00 -12.41
C GLU A 455 -34.93 10.54 -11.93
N ARG A 456 -34.90 9.58 -12.87
CA ARG A 456 -34.83 8.14 -12.55
C ARG A 456 -33.46 7.68 -12.05
N LEU A 457 -32.45 8.54 -12.10
CA LEU A 457 -31.10 8.29 -11.63
C LEU A 457 -30.76 9.07 -10.35
N GLU A 458 -31.71 9.82 -9.78
CA GLU A 458 -31.45 10.59 -8.56
C GLU A 458 -31.00 9.70 -7.38
N ALA A 459 -31.66 8.57 -7.16
CA ALA A 459 -31.31 7.67 -6.08
C ALA A 459 -29.92 7.02 -6.28
N PRO A 460 -29.57 6.43 -7.45
CA PRO A 460 -28.22 5.97 -7.74
C PRO A 460 -27.16 7.07 -7.64
N ARG A 461 -27.45 8.26 -8.14
CA ARG A 461 -26.57 9.41 -8.05
C ARG A 461 -26.32 9.85 -6.61
N SER A 462 -27.38 10.01 -5.83
CA SER A 462 -27.30 10.36 -4.40
C SER A 462 -26.42 9.37 -3.63
N TYR A 463 -26.49 8.09 -3.97
CA TYR A 463 -25.62 7.07 -3.38
C TYR A 463 -24.15 7.32 -3.73
N LEU A 464 -23.83 7.60 -5.01
CA LEU A 464 -22.45 7.92 -5.42
C LEU A 464 -21.95 9.22 -4.76
N ASP A 465 -22.79 10.24 -4.64
CA ASP A 465 -22.44 11.50 -3.96
C ASP A 465 -22.09 11.28 -2.48
N GLN A 466 -22.89 10.46 -1.78
CA GLN A 466 -22.60 10.07 -0.40
C GLN A 466 -21.30 9.28 -0.30
N TRP A 467 -21.06 8.33 -1.22
CA TRP A 467 -19.82 7.58 -1.23
C TRP A 467 -18.62 8.47 -1.52
N ALA A 468 -18.73 9.39 -2.48
CA ALA A 468 -17.68 10.38 -2.76
C ALA A 468 -17.36 11.24 -1.52
N ALA A 469 -18.39 11.66 -0.75
CA ALA A 469 -18.19 12.40 0.47
C ALA A 469 -17.42 11.61 1.53
N VAL A 470 -17.72 10.32 1.70
CA VAL A 470 -16.98 9.42 2.61
C VAL A 470 -15.53 9.26 2.15
N LEU A 471 -15.29 9.05 0.84
CA LEU A 471 -13.94 8.91 0.31
C LEU A 471 -13.10 10.18 0.46
N ARG A 472 -13.70 11.37 0.32
CA ARG A 472 -13.02 12.64 0.63
C ARG A 472 -12.52 12.69 2.07
N GLN A 473 -13.40 12.36 3.01
CA GLN A 473 -13.03 12.33 4.43
C GLN A 473 -11.90 11.31 4.71
N GLU A 474 -11.98 10.15 4.07
CA GLU A 474 -10.95 9.12 4.22
C GLU A 474 -9.59 9.55 3.64
N ILE A 475 -9.58 10.20 2.46
CA ILE A 475 -8.35 10.78 1.89
C ILE A 475 -7.75 11.79 2.86
N GLY A 476 -8.55 12.73 3.36
CA GLY A 476 -8.07 13.75 4.28
C GLY A 476 -7.55 13.17 5.60
N LEU A 477 -8.25 12.18 6.16
CA LEU A 477 -7.82 11.52 7.39
C LEU A 477 -6.50 10.75 7.21
N ARG A 478 -6.32 10.08 6.07
CA ARG A 478 -5.06 9.37 5.76
C ARG A 478 -3.92 10.35 5.58
N LEU A 479 -4.12 11.44 4.85
CA LEU A 479 -3.09 12.47 4.71
C LEU A 479 -2.71 13.07 6.07
N TYR A 480 -3.69 13.40 6.93
CA TYR A 480 -3.42 13.85 8.29
C TYR A 480 -2.56 12.88 9.09
N ARG A 481 -2.90 11.58 9.05
CA ARG A 481 -2.14 10.54 9.76
C ARG A 481 -0.73 10.41 9.21
N GLU A 482 -0.58 10.47 7.90
CA GLU A 482 0.72 10.37 7.23
C GLU A 482 1.64 11.55 7.61
N LEU A 483 1.14 12.78 7.53
CA LEU A 483 1.92 13.95 7.93
C LEU A 483 2.35 13.90 9.41
N ASN A 484 1.50 13.40 10.30
CA ASN A 484 1.87 13.20 11.71
C ASN A 484 2.92 12.08 11.88
N ALA A 485 2.84 11.00 11.11
CA ALA A 485 3.85 9.94 11.13
C ALA A 485 5.20 10.47 10.63
N MET A 486 5.20 11.21 9.53
CA MET A 486 6.41 11.86 8.98
C MET A 486 7.03 12.82 9.99
N LYS A 487 6.23 13.63 10.70
CA LYS A 487 6.73 14.50 11.76
C LYS A 487 7.53 13.72 12.80
N LEU A 488 6.96 12.65 13.34
CA LEU A 488 7.63 11.82 14.35
C LEU A 488 8.91 11.17 13.83
N ASP A 489 8.92 10.74 12.58
CA ASP A 489 10.10 10.15 11.95
C ASP A 489 11.20 11.21 11.73
N PHE A 490 10.84 12.42 11.34
CA PHE A 490 11.79 13.53 11.17
C PHE A 490 12.37 14.02 12.50
N GLU A 491 11.56 14.17 13.54
CA GLU A 491 12.04 14.49 14.89
C GLU A 491 13.09 13.48 15.36
N ARG A 492 12.81 12.19 15.15
CA ARG A 492 13.73 11.11 15.48
C ARG A 492 15.04 11.21 14.68
N LEU A 493 14.98 11.41 13.37
CA LEU A 493 16.16 11.55 12.53
C LEU A 493 16.98 12.78 12.92
N HIS A 494 16.31 13.88 13.26
CA HIS A 494 16.97 15.09 13.73
C HIS A 494 17.72 14.85 15.05
N ASP A 495 17.14 14.16 16.02
CA ASP A 495 17.83 13.83 17.26
C ASP A 495 19.01 12.86 17.02
N GLN A 496 18.85 11.89 16.15
CA GLN A 496 19.95 11.00 15.72
C GLN A 496 21.08 11.79 15.05
N SER A 497 20.75 12.80 14.23
CA SER A 497 21.74 13.66 13.58
C SER A 497 22.59 14.43 14.59
N LYS A 498 22.00 14.93 15.68
CA LYS A 498 22.73 15.60 16.75
C LYS A 498 23.72 14.67 17.45
N PHE A 499 23.29 13.45 17.76
CA PHE A 499 24.18 12.44 18.35
C PHE A 499 25.34 12.10 17.42
N LEU A 500 25.07 11.86 16.13
CA LEU A 500 26.12 11.59 15.16
C LEU A 500 27.10 12.78 15.04
N TYR A 501 26.60 14.01 15.10
CA TYR A 501 27.45 15.20 15.04
C TYR A 501 28.42 15.24 16.22
N VAL A 502 27.98 14.96 17.45
CA VAL A 502 28.84 14.91 18.64
C VAL A 502 29.89 13.79 18.49
N GLU A 503 29.50 12.60 18.03
CA GLU A 503 30.41 11.48 17.78
C GLU A 503 31.49 11.86 16.73
N LEU A 504 31.10 12.56 15.67
CA LEU A 504 32.00 13.05 14.63
C LEU A 504 33.04 14.03 15.20
N LEU A 505 32.61 14.98 16.04
CA LEU A 505 33.53 15.95 16.68
C LEU A 505 34.53 15.25 17.61
N MET A 506 34.08 14.29 18.41
CA MET A 506 34.92 13.50 19.30
C MET A 506 35.94 12.66 18.53
N SER A 507 35.50 11.97 17.49
CA SER A 507 36.37 11.14 16.66
C SER A 507 37.36 11.96 15.84
N LYS A 508 36.96 13.14 15.32
CA LYS A 508 37.88 14.07 14.67
C LYS A 508 38.94 14.61 15.62
N LYS A 509 38.56 14.96 16.86
CA LYS A 509 39.49 15.35 17.90
C LYS A 509 40.52 14.23 18.18
N ASP A 510 40.09 13.00 18.34
CA ASP A 510 40.97 11.87 18.60
C ASP A 510 41.90 11.59 17.39
N GLN A 511 41.43 11.78 16.17
CA GLN A 511 42.25 11.76 14.95
C GLN A 511 43.36 12.79 14.99
N LEU A 512 43.03 14.04 15.34
CA LEU A 512 44.00 15.14 15.42
C LEU A 512 45.02 14.94 16.55
N LEU A 513 44.64 14.23 17.61
CA LEU A 513 45.54 13.90 18.73
C LEU A 513 46.39 12.63 18.45
N GLY A 514 46.31 12.04 17.27
CA GLY A 514 47.07 10.85 16.91
C GLY A 514 46.66 9.61 17.69
N LYS A 515 45.45 9.58 18.29
CA LYS A 515 44.92 8.40 18.97
C LYS A 515 44.42 7.38 17.97
N GLU A 516 44.34 6.11 18.40
CA GLU A 516 43.74 5.07 17.58
C GLU A 516 42.32 5.47 17.15
N LEU A 517 42.09 5.48 15.84
CA LEU A 517 40.81 5.79 15.27
C LEU A 517 39.87 4.59 15.41
N HIS A 518 38.62 4.86 15.78
CA HIS A 518 37.58 3.86 15.92
C HIS A 518 36.98 3.50 14.54
N GLY A 519 37.77 2.94 13.65
CA GLY A 519 37.32 2.27 12.44
C GLY A 519 37.63 0.79 12.55
N ASP A 520 36.68 -0.08 12.19
CA ASP A 520 36.95 -1.50 12.13
C ASP A 520 37.83 -1.74 10.89
N GLY A 521 39.17 -1.83 11.07
CA GLY A 521 40.15 -2.06 9.99
C GLY A 521 39.90 -3.33 9.16
N LYS A 522 38.83 -4.05 9.43
CA LYS A 522 38.35 -5.18 8.63
C LYS A 522 37.68 -4.76 7.30
N ILE A 523 37.31 -3.48 7.15
CA ILE A 523 36.75 -2.93 5.92
C ILE A 523 37.79 -2.96 4.78
N ASP A 524 39.09 -2.88 5.10
CA ASP A 524 40.18 -2.85 4.11
C ASP A 524 40.35 -4.13 3.29
N LYS A 525 39.96 -5.29 3.81
CA LYS A 525 40.13 -6.56 3.07
C LYS A 525 39.05 -6.77 2.00
N VAL A 526 37.94 -6.08 2.11
CA VAL A 526 36.79 -6.26 1.21
C VAL A 526 36.83 -5.27 0.05
N SER A 527 37.44 -4.08 0.23
CA SER A 527 37.55 -3.06 -0.81
C SER A 527 38.46 -3.46 -1.98
N GLN A 528 39.33 -4.44 -1.78
CA GLN A 528 40.24 -4.94 -2.85
C GLN A 528 39.62 -6.05 -3.73
N ASN A 529 38.54 -6.71 -3.27
CA ASN A 529 37.83 -7.70 -4.06
C ASN A 529 36.49 -7.11 -4.55
N ASP A 530 36.55 -6.35 -5.64
CA ASP A 530 35.39 -5.80 -6.36
C ASP A 530 34.40 -6.86 -6.92
N ASN A 531 34.58 -8.12 -6.54
CA ASN A 531 33.79 -9.25 -7.01
C ASN A 531 32.66 -9.62 -6.07
N ILE A 532 31.73 -8.69 -5.85
CA ILE A 532 30.38 -9.15 -5.47
C ILE A 532 29.85 -9.95 -6.68
N ARG A 533 29.62 -11.24 -6.46
CA ARG A 533 29.14 -12.16 -7.50
C ARG A 533 27.91 -11.57 -8.20
N GLY A 534 28.01 -11.22 -9.47
CA GLY A 534 26.93 -10.61 -10.25
C GLY A 534 27.00 -9.07 -10.41
N TRP A 535 27.96 -8.38 -9.84
CA TRP A 535 28.18 -6.95 -10.12
C TRP A 535 28.96 -6.73 -11.43
N GLY A 536 29.26 -7.72 -12.16
CA GLY A 536 29.90 -7.84 -13.46
C GLY A 536 30.13 -6.56 -14.30
N ARG A 537 30.35 -6.72 -15.57
CA ARG A 537 30.83 -5.74 -16.58
C ARG A 537 30.02 -4.41 -16.74
N LYS A 538 28.99 -4.16 -15.93
CA LYS A 538 28.14 -2.96 -15.97
C LYS A 538 28.36 -2.00 -14.80
N THR A 539 29.43 -2.14 -14.07
CA THR A 539 29.73 -1.24 -12.94
C THR A 539 30.29 0.06 -13.48
N VAL A 540 29.63 1.16 -13.13
CA VAL A 540 30.09 2.51 -13.45
C VAL A 540 30.77 3.07 -12.22
N SER A 541 31.99 3.56 -12.38
CA SER A 541 32.71 4.30 -11.36
C SER A 541 32.83 5.74 -11.82
N TRP A 542 32.30 6.66 -11.01
CA TRP A 542 32.41 8.08 -11.28
C TRP A 542 33.53 8.69 -10.45
N ALA A 543 34.28 9.62 -11.07
CA ALA A 543 35.23 10.46 -10.36
C ALA A 543 34.43 11.46 -9.51
N SER A 544 34.87 11.72 -8.28
CA SER A 544 34.21 12.62 -7.32
C SER A 544 34.12 14.08 -7.76
N ASP A 545 34.74 14.45 -8.88
CA ASP A 545 34.95 15.83 -9.33
C ASP A 545 34.07 16.21 -10.53
N THR A 546 33.22 15.30 -11.05
CA THR A 546 32.35 15.59 -12.17
C THR A 546 30.99 16.08 -11.70
N LYS A 547 30.47 17.11 -12.38
CA LYS A 547 29.09 17.55 -12.23
C LYS A 547 28.18 16.32 -12.28
N GLU A 548 27.26 16.23 -11.32
CA GLU A 548 26.34 15.10 -11.19
C GLU A 548 25.58 14.86 -12.49
N GLU A 549 26.00 13.83 -13.23
CA GLU A 549 25.26 13.30 -14.37
C GLU A 549 24.58 12.01 -13.95
N TYR A 550 23.28 11.91 -14.21
CA TYR A 550 22.49 10.73 -13.91
C TYR A 550 21.96 10.10 -15.19
N TRP A 551 22.27 8.82 -15.36
CA TRP A 551 21.76 8.00 -16.48
C TRP A 551 20.83 6.93 -15.94
N ALA A 552 19.61 6.84 -16.51
CA ALA A 552 18.56 5.94 -16.00
C ALA A 552 18.97 4.45 -16.04
N ASP A 553 19.78 4.05 -17.02
CA ASP A 553 20.27 2.67 -17.18
C ASP A 553 21.43 2.32 -16.23
N GLU A 554 22.04 3.31 -15.59
CA GLU A 554 23.14 3.14 -14.64
C GLU A 554 22.70 3.11 -13.19
N LEU A 555 21.46 3.49 -12.89
CA LEU A 555 20.91 3.42 -11.53
C LEU A 555 21.07 2.01 -10.93
N GLY A 556 21.64 1.94 -9.74
CA GLY A 556 21.92 0.69 -9.04
C GLY A 556 23.25 0.02 -9.42
N PHE A 557 24.10 0.66 -10.24
CA PHE A 557 25.42 0.15 -10.64
C PHE A 557 26.58 1.09 -10.32
N HIS A 558 26.33 2.23 -9.70
CA HIS A 558 27.38 3.14 -9.28
C HIS A 558 28.22 2.53 -8.15
N ILE A 559 29.51 2.80 -8.17
CA ILE A 559 30.44 2.44 -7.10
C ILE A 559 31.39 3.63 -6.88
N TYR A 560 31.46 4.07 -5.63
CA TYR A 560 32.50 5.01 -5.22
C TYR A 560 33.86 4.31 -5.12
N ARG A 561 34.95 5.05 -5.35
CA ARG A 561 36.33 4.54 -5.21
C ARG A 561 37.11 5.36 -4.20
N ILE A 562 36.52 5.57 -3.03
CA ILE A 562 37.17 6.32 -1.94
C ILE A 562 37.85 5.35 -0.97
N LYS A 563 38.99 5.79 -0.45
CA LYS A 563 39.75 4.98 0.51
C LYS A 563 39.38 5.37 1.95
N PRO A 564 39.26 4.40 2.85
CA PRO A 564 39.17 4.68 4.28
C PRO A 564 40.41 5.42 4.77
N LEU A 565 40.22 6.34 5.71
CA LEU A 565 41.30 7.08 6.36
C LEU A 565 41.63 6.55 7.76
N CYS A 566 41.03 5.42 8.16
CA CYS A 566 41.38 4.76 9.40
C CYS A 566 42.83 4.28 9.33
N VAL A 567 43.64 4.62 10.33
CA VAL A 567 44.98 4.08 10.46
C VAL A 567 44.86 2.61 10.83
N ALA A 568 45.39 1.72 9.99
CA ALA A 568 45.45 0.32 10.34
C ALA A 568 46.31 0.18 11.59
N SER A 569 45.77 -0.38 12.67
CA SER A 569 46.62 -0.86 13.78
C SER A 569 47.49 -1.98 13.24
N HIS A 570 48.77 -1.72 13.13
CA HIS A 570 49.81 -2.72 12.75
C HIS A 570 49.87 -3.84 13.79
#